data_9d0774c9f6da36640dd8d6155b471bdf
#
_entry.id   9d0774c9f6da36640dd8d6155b471bdf
#
_cell.length_a   1.000
_cell.length_b   1.000
_cell.length_c   1.000
_cell.angle_alpha   90.00
_cell.angle_beta   90.00
_cell.angle_gamma   90.00
#
_symmetry.space_group_name_H-M   'P 1'
#
loop_
_entity.id
_entity.type
_entity.pdbx_description
1 polymer ?
#
loop_
_entity_poly.entity_id
_entity_poly.type
_entity_poly.pdbx_seq_one_letter_code
_entity_poly.pdbx_strand_id
1 'polypeptide(L)'
;LKKKEAKEKITQLLETVNLTDAAHKKLGAFSGGMKQRALIAQALLNEPKILILDEPTAGLDPKERIKIRNFISEIAEDKIVLISTHVVSDIEFIAKEIILLKRGKLVSHDTCQNLVNEIANKVVEMEIEKEELKYFQDNYRVSNLYHNDDKIVVRLVTDNPPENHKITIANPTLEDLYLYIFEQGM
;
A
#
# COMPACT_ATOMS: atom_id res chain seq x y z
N LEU A 1 -16.93 29.52 -6.90
CA LEU A 1 -18.29 28.95 -6.88
C LEU A 1 -19.27 29.97 -6.26
N LYS A 2 -20.49 30.14 -6.84
CA LYS A 2 -21.54 30.88 -6.19
C LYS A 2 -22.05 30.14 -4.96
N LYS A 3 -22.56 30.85 -3.95
CA LYS A 3 -22.92 30.25 -2.64
C LYS A 3 -23.90 29.07 -2.77
N LYS A 4 -24.84 29.11 -3.73
CA LYS A 4 -25.78 28.02 -3.99
C LYS A 4 -25.08 26.79 -4.56
N GLU A 5 -24.28 26.97 -5.60
CA GLU A 5 -23.48 25.91 -6.25
C GLU A 5 -22.53 25.25 -5.25
N ALA A 6 -21.85 26.05 -4.40
CA ALA A 6 -20.96 25.51 -3.35
C ALA A 6 -21.71 24.62 -2.36
N LYS A 7 -22.94 25.02 -1.95
CA LYS A 7 -23.75 24.23 -1.01
C LYS A 7 -24.20 22.90 -1.63
N GLU A 8 -24.67 22.94 -2.88
CA GLU A 8 -25.08 21.72 -3.60
C GLU A 8 -23.90 20.74 -3.73
N LYS A 9 -22.72 21.26 -4.09
CA LYS A 9 -21.51 20.44 -4.24
C LYS A 9 -21.00 19.87 -2.91
N ILE A 10 -21.03 20.65 -1.83
CA ILE A 10 -20.69 20.16 -0.49
C ILE A 10 -21.63 19.01 -0.10
N THR A 11 -22.94 19.13 -0.36
CA THR A 11 -23.89 18.06 -0.06
C THR A 11 -23.55 16.78 -0.82
N GLN A 12 -23.31 16.88 -2.14
CA GLN A 12 -22.92 15.74 -2.98
C GLN A 12 -21.62 15.09 -2.48
N LEU A 13 -20.60 15.89 -2.16
CA LEU A 13 -19.33 15.35 -1.65
C LEU A 13 -19.48 14.68 -0.29
N LEU A 14 -20.30 15.22 0.61
CA LEU A 14 -20.58 14.59 1.90
C LEU A 14 -21.29 13.24 1.73
N GLU A 15 -22.20 13.11 0.76
CA GLU A 15 -22.82 11.84 0.41
C GLU A 15 -21.79 10.86 -0.15
N THR A 16 -20.99 11.28 -1.13
CA THR A 16 -19.93 10.47 -1.75
C THR A 16 -18.93 9.91 -0.72
N VAL A 17 -18.50 10.75 0.25
CA VAL A 17 -17.57 10.31 1.30
C VAL A 17 -18.28 9.69 2.51
N ASN A 18 -19.58 9.48 2.46
CA ASN A 18 -20.40 8.92 3.54
C ASN A 18 -20.20 9.66 4.88
N LEU A 19 -20.33 11.00 4.85
CA LEU A 19 -20.22 11.88 6.01
C LEU A 19 -21.45 12.75 6.23
N THR A 20 -22.58 12.48 5.54
CA THR A 20 -23.82 13.26 5.64
C THR A 20 -24.32 13.39 7.08
N ASP A 21 -24.36 12.29 7.83
CA ASP A 21 -24.80 12.26 9.24
C ASP A 21 -23.84 13.00 10.19
N ALA A 22 -22.63 13.24 9.74
CA ALA A 22 -21.58 13.92 10.50
C ALA A 22 -21.38 15.40 10.07
N ALA A 23 -22.12 15.88 9.07
CA ALA A 23 -21.95 17.19 8.46
C ALA A 23 -21.96 18.36 9.46
N HIS A 24 -22.70 18.23 10.56
CA HIS A 24 -22.82 19.26 11.59
C HIS A 24 -21.87 19.07 12.78
N LYS A 25 -21.09 17.99 12.80
CA LYS A 25 -20.13 17.74 13.89
C LYS A 25 -18.83 18.52 13.67
N LYS A 26 -18.19 18.91 14.77
CA LYS A 26 -16.86 19.51 14.71
C LYS A 26 -15.82 18.46 14.26
N LEU A 27 -14.84 18.84 13.45
CA LEU A 27 -13.76 17.95 12.99
C LEU A 27 -13.00 17.26 14.13
N GLY A 28 -12.94 17.89 15.32
CA GLY A 28 -12.35 17.29 16.51
C GLY A 28 -13.05 16.01 16.99
N ALA A 29 -14.33 15.83 16.65
CA ALA A 29 -15.13 14.65 16.98
C ALA A 29 -15.10 13.56 15.90
N PHE A 30 -14.35 13.76 14.81
CA PHE A 30 -14.23 12.78 13.74
C PHE A 30 -13.19 11.71 14.10
N SER A 31 -13.47 10.46 13.71
CA SER A 31 -12.44 9.41 13.68
C SER A 31 -11.33 9.74 12.65
N GLY A 32 -10.22 9.01 12.71
CA GLY A 32 -9.14 9.17 11.73
C GLY A 32 -9.63 9.03 10.30
N GLY A 33 -10.36 7.96 9.99
CA GLY A 33 -10.93 7.73 8.66
C GLY A 33 -11.98 8.77 8.24
N MET A 34 -12.78 9.29 9.17
CA MET A 34 -13.70 10.40 8.88
C MET A 34 -12.95 11.69 8.52
N LYS A 35 -11.87 12.01 9.25
CA LYS A 35 -11.02 13.17 8.93
C LYS A 35 -10.40 13.02 7.56
N GLN A 36 -9.85 11.85 7.24
CA GLN A 36 -9.21 11.59 5.94
C GLN A 36 -10.21 11.75 4.79
N ARG A 37 -11.41 11.18 4.91
CA ARG A 37 -12.47 11.35 3.91
C ARG A 37 -12.91 12.80 3.75
N ALA A 38 -12.99 13.56 4.84
CA ALA A 38 -13.32 14.99 4.78
C ALA A 38 -12.22 15.80 4.07
N LEU A 39 -10.94 15.48 4.29
CA LEU A 39 -9.82 16.12 3.59
C LEU A 39 -9.83 15.82 2.09
N ILE A 40 -10.08 14.57 1.70
CA ILE A 40 -10.21 14.20 0.28
C ILE A 40 -11.40 14.92 -0.34
N ALA A 41 -12.56 14.95 0.32
CA ALA A 41 -13.75 15.69 -0.14
C ALA A 41 -13.45 17.19 -0.32
N GLN A 42 -12.71 17.79 0.60
CA GLN A 42 -12.26 19.19 0.49
C GLN A 42 -11.39 19.40 -0.75
N ALA A 43 -10.44 18.51 -1.02
CA ALA A 43 -9.58 18.58 -2.19
C ALA A 43 -10.36 18.44 -3.51
N LEU A 44 -11.48 17.72 -3.51
CA LEU A 44 -12.36 17.51 -4.66
C LEU A 44 -13.32 18.67 -4.95
N LEU A 45 -13.47 19.65 -4.05
CA LEU A 45 -14.43 20.75 -4.19
C LEU A 45 -14.34 21.54 -5.51
N ASN A 46 -13.12 21.73 -6.01
CA ASN A 46 -12.87 22.47 -7.25
C ASN A 46 -12.69 21.55 -8.48
N GLU A 47 -13.10 20.29 -8.41
CA GLU A 47 -13.01 19.32 -9.50
C GLU A 47 -11.62 19.25 -10.15
N PRO A 48 -10.55 19.06 -9.36
CA PRO A 48 -9.21 19.00 -9.91
C PRO A 48 -9.09 17.83 -10.90
N LYS A 49 -8.28 18.02 -11.94
CA LYS A 49 -7.90 16.96 -12.86
C LYS A 49 -6.81 16.06 -12.26
N ILE A 50 -6.00 16.62 -11.36
CA ILE A 50 -4.91 15.94 -10.68
C ILE A 50 -5.14 16.09 -9.17
N LEU A 51 -5.15 14.97 -8.46
CA LEU A 51 -5.27 14.90 -7.01
C LEU A 51 -3.98 14.28 -6.45
N ILE A 52 -3.37 14.94 -5.47
CA ILE A 52 -2.18 14.45 -4.79
C ILE A 52 -2.56 14.09 -3.37
N LEU A 53 -2.31 12.85 -2.98
CA LEU A 53 -2.61 12.31 -1.66
C LEU A 53 -1.31 11.82 -1.02
N ASP A 54 -1.01 12.39 0.15
CA ASP A 54 0.15 11.99 0.95
C ASP A 54 -0.34 11.13 2.11
N GLU A 55 0.14 9.88 2.18
CA GLU A 55 -0.19 8.90 3.21
C GLU A 55 -1.70 8.75 3.48
N PRO A 56 -2.56 8.54 2.47
CA PRO A 56 -4.02 8.61 2.63
C PRO A 56 -4.61 7.53 3.55
N THR A 57 -3.90 6.44 3.80
CA THR A 57 -4.36 5.30 4.61
C THR A 57 -3.60 5.13 5.92
N ALA A 58 -2.56 5.95 6.16
CA ALA A 58 -1.71 5.82 7.35
C ALA A 58 -2.50 6.04 8.65
N GLY A 59 -2.25 5.19 9.64
CA GLY A 59 -2.87 5.29 10.96
C GLY A 59 -4.37 4.95 11.01
N LEU A 60 -4.93 4.39 9.94
CA LEU A 60 -6.31 3.93 9.89
C LEU A 60 -6.41 2.46 10.30
N ASP A 61 -7.54 2.10 10.92
CA ASP A 61 -7.88 0.70 11.13
C ASP A 61 -8.16 -0.02 9.80
N PRO A 62 -8.09 -1.37 9.74
CA PRO A 62 -8.23 -2.12 8.47
C PRO A 62 -9.54 -1.82 7.73
N LYS A 63 -10.65 -1.63 8.43
CA LYS A 63 -11.95 -1.36 7.83
C LYS A 63 -12.00 0.02 7.17
N GLU A 64 -11.49 1.04 7.84
CA GLU A 64 -11.42 2.41 7.28
C GLU A 64 -10.40 2.48 6.13
N ARG A 65 -9.28 1.75 6.22
CA ARG A 65 -8.29 1.64 5.15
C ARG A 65 -8.92 1.10 3.86
N ILE A 66 -9.70 0.02 3.94
CA ILE A 66 -10.42 -0.54 2.78
C ILE A 66 -11.38 0.50 2.17
N LYS A 67 -12.12 1.23 2.99
CA LYS A 67 -13.04 2.28 2.50
C LYS A 67 -12.31 3.39 1.75
N ILE A 68 -11.18 3.86 2.30
CA ILE A 68 -10.37 4.90 1.64
C ILE A 68 -9.79 4.39 0.32
N ARG A 69 -9.27 3.17 0.26
CA ARG A 69 -8.77 2.57 -0.98
C ARG A 69 -9.86 2.51 -2.06
N ASN A 70 -11.04 1.99 -1.72
CA ASN A 70 -12.15 1.91 -2.67
C ASN A 70 -12.56 3.30 -3.16
N PHE A 71 -12.66 4.27 -2.25
CA PHE A 71 -12.98 5.65 -2.59
C PHE A 71 -11.93 6.29 -3.52
N ILE A 72 -10.65 6.06 -3.27
CA ILE A 72 -9.57 6.53 -4.15
C ILE A 72 -9.69 5.89 -5.53
N SER A 73 -9.98 4.59 -5.62
CA SER A 73 -10.17 3.88 -6.89
C SER A 73 -11.32 4.46 -7.71
N GLU A 74 -12.44 4.79 -7.07
CA GLU A 74 -13.59 5.45 -7.73
C GLU A 74 -13.20 6.83 -8.29
N ILE A 75 -12.49 7.64 -7.51
CA ILE A 75 -12.00 8.96 -7.97
C ILE A 75 -11.04 8.83 -9.15
N ALA A 76 -10.21 7.79 -9.15
CA ALA A 76 -9.18 7.57 -10.17
C ALA A 76 -9.75 7.12 -11.53
N GLU A 77 -11.05 6.88 -11.67
CA GLU A 77 -11.69 6.60 -12.96
C GLU A 77 -11.63 7.82 -13.89
N ASP A 78 -11.85 9.02 -13.34
CA ASP A 78 -11.96 10.27 -14.10
C ASP A 78 -10.82 11.26 -13.84
N LYS A 79 -9.87 10.93 -12.97
CA LYS A 79 -8.80 11.83 -12.52
C LYS A 79 -7.45 11.16 -12.48
N ILE A 80 -6.41 11.96 -12.59
CA ILE A 80 -5.05 11.51 -12.25
C ILE A 80 -4.92 11.63 -10.73
N VAL A 81 -4.73 10.48 -10.06
CA VAL A 81 -4.49 10.44 -8.61
C VAL A 81 -3.06 10.01 -8.37
N LEU A 82 -2.26 10.89 -7.78
CA LEU A 82 -0.90 10.60 -7.35
C LEU A 82 -0.90 10.33 -5.84
N ILE A 83 -0.43 9.16 -5.44
CA ILE A 83 -0.36 8.75 -4.04
C ILE A 83 1.10 8.60 -3.64
N SER A 84 1.51 9.25 -2.56
CA SER A 84 2.75 8.92 -1.85
C SER A 84 2.41 8.12 -0.60
N THR A 85 3.07 6.98 -0.39
CA THR A 85 2.88 6.16 0.80
C THR A 85 4.04 5.20 1.02
N HIS A 86 4.24 4.81 2.27
CA HIS A 86 5.12 3.70 2.67
C HIS A 86 4.35 2.39 2.93
N VAL A 87 3.02 2.41 2.81
CA VAL A 87 2.16 1.22 2.99
C VAL A 87 2.04 0.49 1.65
N VAL A 88 3.03 -0.33 1.36
CA VAL A 88 3.20 -1.02 0.07
C VAL A 88 1.99 -1.89 -0.28
N SER A 89 1.43 -2.61 0.70
CA SER A 89 0.26 -3.47 0.51
C SER A 89 -1.01 -2.74 0.06
N ASP A 90 -1.15 -1.44 0.34
CA ASP A 90 -2.30 -0.68 -0.14
C ASP A 90 -2.20 -0.37 -1.63
N ILE A 91 -0.97 -0.17 -2.14
CA ILE A 91 -0.72 0.21 -3.53
C ILE A 91 -1.08 -0.92 -4.48
N GLU A 92 -0.80 -2.16 -4.14
CA GLU A 92 -1.12 -3.33 -4.97
C GLU A 92 -2.58 -3.39 -5.41
N PHE A 93 -3.48 -2.81 -4.61
CA PHE A 93 -4.92 -2.84 -4.89
C PHE A 93 -5.44 -1.64 -5.66
N ILE A 94 -4.75 -0.49 -5.62
CA ILE A 94 -5.30 0.77 -6.16
C ILE A 94 -4.46 1.39 -7.27
N ALA A 95 -3.16 1.09 -7.33
CA ALA A 95 -2.28 1.72 -8.31
C ALA A 95 -2.34 1.02 -9.66
N LYS A 96 -2.53 1.79 -10.74
CA LYS A 96 -2.37 1.32 -12.12
C LYS A 96 -0.89 1.24 -12.49
N GLU A 97 -0.11 2.23 -12.03
CA GLU A 97 1.33 2.34 -12.25
C GLU A 97 2.01 2.73 -10.94
N ILE A 98 3.23 2.27 -10.76
CA ILE A 98 4.03 2.48 -9.56
C ILE A 98 5.35 3.13 -9.96
N ILE A 99 5.74 4.16 -9.22
CA ILE A 99 7.01 4.84 -9.35
C ILE A 99 7.84 4.53 -8.10
N LEU A 100 8.96 3.83 -8.27
CA LEU A 100 9.89 3.54 -7.18
C LEU A 100 11.01 4.59 -7.13
N LEU A 101 11.12 5.28 -6.01
CA LEU A 101 12.12 6.32 -5.79
C LEU A 101 13.09 5.91 -4.69
N LYS A 102 14.40 6.01 -4.95
CA LYS A 102 15.47 5.76 -3.97
C LYS A 102 16.41 6.97 -3.92
N ARG A 103 16.51 7.63 -2.76
CA ARG A 103 17.37 8.80 -2.56
C ARG A 103 17.16 9.90 -3.62
N GLY A 104 15.90 10.17 -3.95
CA GLY A 104 15.51 11.19 -4.94
C GLY A 104 15.75 10.81 -6.40
N LYS A 105 16.10 9.57 -6.69
CA LYS A 105 16.29 9.07 -8.07
C LYS A 105 15.20 8.07 -8.40
N LEU A 106 14.73 8.12 -9.64
CA LEU A 106 13.85 7.10 -10.21
C LEU A 106 14.61 5.78 -10.32
N VAL A 107 14.08 4.72 -9.70
CA VAL A 107 14.62 3.37 -9.79
C VAL A 107 13.86 2.56 -10.83
N SER A 108 12.52 2.58 -10.76
CA SER A 108 11.65 1.88 -11.70
C SER A 108 10.30 2.56 -11.82
N HIS A 109 9.62 2.36 -12.95
CA HIS A 109 8.28 2.85 -13.21
C HIS A 109 7.57 1.87 -14.14
N ASP A 110 6.56 1.17 -13.65
CA ASP A 110 5.74 0.23 -14.42
C ASP A 110 4.45 -0.13 -13.67
N THR A 111 3.66 -1.02 -14.23
CA THR A 111 2.53 -1.64 -13.54
C THR A 111 3.03 -2.52 -12.39
N CYS A 112 2.19 -2.74 -11.37
CA CYS A 112 2.52 -3.63 -10.26
C CYS A 112 2.96 -5.01 -10.76
N GLN A 113 2.21 -5.59 -11.70
CA GLN A 113 2.48 -6.93 -12.23
C GLN A 113 3.85 -7.03 -12.92
N ASN A 114 4.23 -6.03 -13.73
CA ASN A 114 5.52 -6.03 -14.40
C ASN A 114 6.67 -5.92 -13.38
N LEU A 115 6.51 -5.02 -12.41
CA LEU A 115 7.50 -4.81 -11.37
C LEU A 115 7.76 -6.07 -10.52
N VAL A 116 6.70 -6.75 -10.06
CA VAL A 116 6.89 -7.97 -9.25
C VAL A 116 7.45 -9.14 -10.09
N ASN A 117 7.17 -9.18 -11.40
CA ASN A 117 7.72 -10.19 -12.29
C ASN A 117 9.25 -10.10 -12.43
N GLU A 118 9.87 -8.95 -12.17
CA GLU A 118 11.34 -8.79 -12.17
C GLU A 118 12.02 -9.71 -11.14
N ILE A 119 11.30 -10.12 -10.11
CA ILE A 119 11.79 -11.00 -9.05
C ILE A 119 11.06 -12.35 -8.98
N ALA A 120 10.36 -12.77 -10.05
CA ALA A 120 9.50 -13.96 -10.06
C ALA A 120 10.17 -15.25 -9.58
N ASN A 121 11.48 -15.43 -9.80
CA ASN A 121 12.24 -16.62 -9.40
C ASN A 121 13.14 -16.39 -8.19
N LYS A 122 13.00 -15.24 -7.51
CA LYS A 122 13.87 -14.84 -6.40
C LYS A 122 13.18 -14.93 -5.05
N VAL A 123 11.88 -15.25 -5.05
CA VAL A 123 11.11 -15.40 -3.83
C VAL A 123 10.85 -16.88 -3.57
N VAL A 124 11.35 -17.35 -2.44
CA VAL A 124 11.25 -18.75 -2.04
C VAL A 124 10.70 -18.87 -0.63
N GLU A 125 9.95 -19.93 -0.40
CA GLU A 125 9.48 -20.34 0.92
C GLU A 125 10.07 -21.70 1.28
N MET A 126 10.42 -21.88 2.55
CA MET A 126 10.92 -23.12 3.06
C MET A 126 10.63 -23.27 4.56
N GLU A 127 10.52 -24.52 5.01
CA GLU A 127 10.42 -24.85 6.43
C GLU A 127 11.81 -24.96 7.04
N ILE A 128 11.95 -24.36 8.23
CA ILE A 128 13.18 -24.41 9.03
C ILE A 128 12.87 -24.80 10.48
N GLU A 129 13.88 -25.27 11.20
CA GLU A 129 13.79 -25.45 12.65
C GLU A 129 13.97 -24.10 13.37
N LYS A 130 13.47 -24.00 14.61
CA LYS A 130 13.50 -22.73 15.39
C LYS A 130 14.91 -22.21 15.61
N GLU A 131 15.86 -23.13 15.76
CA GLU A 131 17.28 -22.84 16.00
C GLU A 131 17.95 -22.17 14.79
N GLU A 132 17.45 -22.41 13.58
CA GLU A 132 17.98 -21.87 12.34
C GLU A 132 17.48 -20.44 12.05
N LEU A 133 16.38 -20.00 12.70
CA LEU A 133 15.74 -18.72 12.39
C LEU A 133 16.71 -17.54 12.44
N LYS A 134 17.54 -17.50 13.47
CA LYS A 134 18.52 -16.42 13.61
C LYS A 134 19.51 -16.39 12.46
N TYR A 135 19.99 -17.55 12.02
CA TYR A 135 20.90 -17.65 10.87
C TYR A 135 20.26 -17.07 9.61
N PHE A 136 18.99 -17.39 9.34
CA PHE A 136 18.30 -16.87 8.15
C PHE A 136 18.04 -15.37 8.24
N GLN A 137 17.67 -14.85 9.40
CA GLN A 137 17.48 -13.41 9.62
C GLN A 137 18.80 -12.62 9.47
N ASP A 138 19.93 -13.21 9.88
CA ASP A 138 21.24 -12.55 9.81
C ASP A 138 21.87 -12.61 8.40
N ASN A 139 21.49 -13.59 7.55
CA ASN A 139 22.17 -13.86 6.27
C ASN A 139 21.28 -13.69 5.03
N TYR A 140 19.97 -13.58 5.20
CA TYR A 140 19.03 -13.48 4.09
C TYR A 140 18.00 -12.36 4.34
N ARG A 141 17.41 -11.85 3.24
CA ARG A 141 16.25 -10.95 3.33
C ARG A 141 15.01 -11.78 3.60
N VAL A 142 14.58 -11.80 4.85
CA VAL A 142 13.34 -12.47 5.28
C VAL A 142 12.18 -11.50 5.11
N SER A 143 11.32 -11.70 4.11
CA SER A 143 10.16 -10.84 3.88
C SER A 143 8.97 -11.23 4.75
N ASN A 144 8.86 -12.50 5.10
CA ASN A 144 7.80 -12.97 6.01
C ASN A 144 8.23 -14.25 6.72
N LEU A 145 7.60 -14.51 7.87
CA LEU A 145 7.71 -15.76 8.58
C LEU A 145 6.38 -16.10 9.27
N TYR A 146 6.02 -17.37 9.26
CA TYR A 146 4.83 -17.86 9.95
C TYR A 146 5.07 -19.27 10.52
N HIS A 147 4.29 -19.62 11.53
CA HIS A 147 4.38 -20.92 12.17
C HIS A 147 3.51 -21.93 11.43
N ASN A 148 4.07 -23.11 11.19
CA ASN A 148 3.37 -24.28 10.66
C ASN A 148 3.65 -25.45 11.58
N ASP A 149 2.75 -25.74 12.50
CA ASP A 149 2.90 -26.69 13.60
C ASP A 149 4.18 -26.38 14.42
N ASP A 150 5.12 -27.32 14.50
CA ASP A 150 6.39 -27.17 15.25
C ASP A 150 7.50 -26.47 14.45
N LYS A 151 7.26 -26.21 13.16
CA LYS A 151 8.24 -25.59 12.27
C LYS A 151 7.92 -24.12 11.99
N ILE A 152 8.92 -23.43 11.47
CA ILE A 152 8.78 -22.06 10.97
C ILE A 152 8.91 -22.11 9.46
N VAL A 153 7.95 -21.52 8.75
CA VAL A 153 8.08 -21.23 7.33
C VAL A 153 8.66 -19.83 7.19
N VAL A 154 9.80 -19.73 6.51
CA VAL A 154 10.42 -18.46 6.16
C VAL A 154 10.23 -18.17 4.68
N ARG A 155 9.93 -16.91 4.38
CA ARG A 155 9.84 -16.38 3.02
C ARG A 155 11.06 -15.50 2.78
N LEU A 156 11.87 -15.87 1.80
CA LEU A 156 13.15 -15.23 1.48
C LEU A 156 13.08 -14.56 0.12
N VAL A 157 13.75 -13.41 0.00
CA VAL A 157 13.99 -12.74 -1.27
C VAL A 157 15.49 -12.78 -1.56
N THR A 158 15.91 -13.64 -2.50
CA THR A 158 17.33 -13.94 -2.72
C THR A 158 17.64 -14.35 -4.15
N ASP A 159 18.82 -13.97 -4.63
CA ASP A 159 19.39 -14.48 -5.88
C ASP A 159 20.03 -15.86 -5.70
N ASN A 160 20.40 -16.24 -4.45
CA ASN A 160 21.09 -17.48 -4.12
C ASN A 160 20.32 -18.23 -3.03
N PRO A 161 19.32 -19.05 -3.41
CA PRO A 161 18.55 -19.81 -2.43
C PRO A 161 19.42 -20.87 -1.72
N PRO A 162 19.10 -21.19 -0.46
CA PRO A 162 19.84 -22.21 0.30
C PRO A 162 19.76 -23.59 -0.34
N GLU A 163 20.90 -24.23 -0.56
CA GLU A 163 20.96 -25.54 -1.24
C GLU A 163 20.51 -26.71 -0.35
N ASN A 164 20.64 -26.57 0.99
CA ASN A 164 20.39 -27.65 1.95
C ASN A 164 18.96 -27.76 2.44
N HIS A 165 18.03 -26.97 1.87
CA HIS A 165 16.61 -26.93 2.25
C HIS A 165 15.73 -27.21 1.05
N LYS A 166 14.58 -27.85 1.32
CA LYS A 166 13.52 -27.99 0.31
C LYS A 166 12.81 -26.65 0.15
N ILE A 167 13.09 -25.99 -0.96
CA ILE A 167 12.48 -24.70 -1.30
C ILE A 167 11.26 -24.88 -2.18
N THR A 168 10.31 -23.95 -2.04
CA THR A 168 9.17 -23.76 -2.96
C THR A 168 9.25 -22.35 -3.50
N ILE A 169 9.21 -22.19 -4.83
CA ILE A 169 9.13 -20.86 -5.45
C ILE A 169 7.74 -20.28 -5.13
N ALA A 170 7.73 -19.07 -4.59
CA ALA A 170 6.51 -18.36 -4.24
C ALA A 170 6.23 -17.21 -5.21
N ASN A 171 4.96 -16.88 -5.39
CA ASN A 171 4.59 -15.71 -6.17
C ASN A 171 5.07 -14.45 -5.45
N PRO A 172 5.83 -13.56 -6.12
CA PRO A 172 6.33 -12.35 -5.50
C PRO A 172 5.21 -11.35 -5.22
N THR A 173 5.41 -10.55 -4.18
CA THR A 173 4.59 -9.40 -3.82
C THR A 173 5.36 -8.11 -4.02
N LEU A 174 4.68 -6.98 -3.98
CA LEU A 174 5.33 -5.68 -4.04
C LEU A 174 6.21 -5.42 -2.79
N GLU A 175 5.88 -6.02 -1.64
CA GLU A 175 6.72 -5.97 -0.44
C GLU A 175 8.04 -6.70 -0.64
N ASP A 176 8.01 -7.87 -1.29
CA ASP A 176 9.24 -8.61 -1.65
C ASP A 176 10.13 -7.77 -2.58
N LEU A 177 9.54 -7.13 -3.59
CA LEU A 177 10.26 -6.24 -4.51
C LEU A 177 10.87 -5.04 -3.76
N TYR A 178 10.12 -4.45 -2.84
CA TYR A 178 10.60 -3.35 -2.02
C TYR A 178 11.86 -3.77 -1.24
N LEU A 179 11.82 -4.90 -0.55
CA LEU A 179 12.98 -5.44 0.17
C LEU A 179 14.16 -5.73 -0.77
N TYR A 180 13.87 -6.32 -1.93
CA TYR A 180 14.91 -6.62 -2.92
C TYR A 180 15.67 -5.38 -3.39
N ILE A 181 14.95 -4.27 -3.64
CA ILE A 181 15.53 -3.02 -4.16
C ILE A 181 16.17 -2.18 -3.06
N PHE A 182 15.52 -2.07 -1.89
CA PHE A 182 15.89 -1.08 -0.88
C PHE A 182 16.79 -1.63 0.22
N GLU A 183 16.75 -2.92 0.51
CA GLU A 183 17.64 -3.59 1.45
C GLU A 183 18.85 -4.23 0.76
N GLN A 184 19.43 -3.57 -0.21
CA GLN A 184 20.71 -3.97 -0.79
C GLN A 184 21.84 -3.59 0.18
N GLY A 185 22.43 -4.61 0.85
CA GLY A 185 23.66 -4.50 1.63
C GLY A 185 23.52 -4.99 3.07
N MET A 186 23.36 -6.29 3.25
CA MET A 186 24.03 -7.02 4.31
C MET A 186 24.98 -8.02 3.65
#